data_9d2ca7fa4cf0ad3e1b0904739993b3d1
#
_entry.id   9d2ca7fa4cf0ad3e1b0904739993b3d1
#
_cell.length_a   1.000
_cell.length_b   1.000
_cell.length_c   1.000
_cell.angle_alpha   90.00
_cell.angle_beta   90.00
_cell.angle_gamma   90.00
#
_symmetry.space_group_name_H-M   'P 1'
#
loop_
_entity.id
_entity.type
_entity.pdbx_description
1 polymer ?
#
loop_
_entity_poly.entity_id
_entity_poly.type
_entity_poly.pdbx_seq_one_letter_code
_entity_poly.pdbx_strand_id
1 'polypeptide(L)'
;MNQFYTAESVTEGHPDKLCALIADSVLDECLSHDALSRVACEVMATRGQIIVAGEITSLYEPSIPSIVRSVLRKVGYNPARFAIQCLIHKQSPDIAAGVDCSLEQRRNVDGSSPSLQLGAGDQGVMVGYACSETPQMLPLPVVLAHRLTSALTIARKSGAIQGLRPDGKAQVTVEYDEDGKPFRLDTVVLSAQHSPEIPADELCFELTDKVIAPALQVLPPDEDTKILINPAGRFVLGGPEADTGLTGRKLMVDSFGVFAPHGGGAFSGKDATKVDRSGAYMARYIAKNLVAAGLCERCQVTLAYAIGAAQPVMVEVDTFKTGTICADDCLADAVKLVFGLTPAEIIAKLDLLSPRYTGTAAYGHFGRPEFPWERTDQAKILRAAVI
;
A
#
# COMPACT_ATOMS: atom_id res chain seq x y z
N MET A 1 14.93 21.77 -18.51
CA MET A 1 15.08 20.37 -19.01
C MET A 1 13.93 19.57 -18.45
N ASN A 2 13.09 18.98 -19.29
CA ASN A 2 11.95 18.20 -18.84
C ASN A 2 12.40 17.00 -18.02
N GLN A 3 11.65 16.66 -16.99
CA GLN A 3 11.92 15.52 -16.12
C GLN A 3 10.95 14.38 -16.41
N PHE A 4 11.40 13.14 -16.27
CA PHE A 4 10.56 11.95 -16.47
C PHE A 4 10.44 11.17 -15.18
N TYR A 5 9.20 10.83 -14.81
CA TYR A 5 8.93 9.98 -13.66
C TYR A 5 8.14 8.76 -14.09
N THR A 6 8.56 7.62 -13.56
CA THR A 6 7.96 6.33 -13.88
C THR A 6 7.38 5.69 -12.61
N ALA A 7 6.18 5.14 -12.73
CA ALA A 7 5.58 4.31 -11.69
C ALA A 7 5.08 2.99 -12.29
N GLU A 8 5.06 1.96 -11.47
CA GLU A 8 4.54 0.64 -11.83
C GLU A 8 3.39 0.22 -10.92
N SER A 9 2.56 -0.67 -11.41
CA SER A 9 1.55 -1.38 -10.64
C SER A 9 1.37 -2.80 -11.17
N VAL A 10 0.80 -3.67 -10.35
CA VAL A 10 0.53 -5.06 -10.71
C VAL A 10 -0.88 -5.45 -10.30
N THR A 11 -1.44 -6.46 -10.98
CA THR A 11 -2.79 -6.95 -10.66
C THR A 11 -2.81 -7.78 -9.36
N GLU A 12 -4.01 -8.04 -8.85
CA GLU A 12 -4.23 -8.93 -7.70
C GLU A 12 -3.72 -10.36 -7.91
N GLY A 13 -3.57 -10.79 -9.18
CA GLY A 13 -3.08 -12.10 -9.57
C GLY A 13 -1.56 -12.19 -9.75
N HIS A 14 -0.83 -11.07 -9.66
CA HIS A 14 0.62 -11.11 -9.61
C HIS A 14 1.10 -11.92 -8.39
N PRO A 15 2.14 -12.77 -8.50
CA PRO A 15 2.56 -13.67 -7.41
C PRO A 15 2.76 -12.96 -6.07
N ASP A 16 3.48 -11.82 -6.04
CA ASP A 16 3.72 -11.08 -4.81
C ASP A 16 2.43 -10.50 -4.23
N LYS A 17 1.51 -10.02 -5.09
CA LYS A 17 0.23 -9.45 -4.64
C LYS A 17 -0.77 -10.51 -4.21
N LEU A 18 -0.73 -11.67 -4.80
CA LEU A 18 -1.47 -12.83 -4.31
C LEU A 18 -1.03 -13.19 -2.88
N CYS A 19 0.29 -13.18 -2.60
CA CYS A 19 0.83 -13.41 -1.27
C CYS A 19 0.36 -12.33 -0.28
N ALA A 20 0.43 -11.05 -0.65
CA ALA A 20 -0.07 -9.95 0.16
C ALA A 20 -1.58 -10.08 0.45
N LEU A 21 -2.37 -10.46 -0.56
CA LEU A 21 -3.81 -10.66 -0.44
C LEU A 21 -4.17 -11.82 0.50
N ILE A 22 -3.41 -12.92 0.43
CA ILE A 22 -3.58 -14.05 1.37
C ILE A 22 -3.25 -13.61 2.79
N ALA A 23 -2.11 -12.94 3.01
CA ALA A 23 -1.66 -12.49 4.32
C ALA A 23 -2.67 -11.52 4.97
N ASP A 24 -3.17 -10.54 4.21
CA ASP A 24 -4.20 -9.61 4.70
C ASP A 24 -5.57 -10.27 4.89
N SER A 25 -5.89 -11.32 4.13
CA SER A 25 -7.11 -12.09 4.37
C SER A 25 -7.05 -12.90 5.67
N VAL A 26 -5.86 -13.40 6.04
CA VAL A 26 -5.65 -14.04 7.35
C VAL A 26 -5.79 -13.02 8.49
N LEU A 27 -5.23 -11.82 8.31
CA LEU A 27 -5.35 -10.73 9.28
C LEU A 27 -6.82 -10.31 9.47
N ASP A 28 -7.55 -10.05 8.39
CA ASP A 28 -8.96 -9.63 8.46
C ASP A 28 -9.83 -10.70 9.10
N GLU A 29 -9.58 -11.98 8.85
CA GLU A 29 -10.29 -13.09 9.50
C GLU A 29 -10.03 -13.10 11.00
N CYS A 30 -8.77 -12.93 11.44
CA CYS A 30 -8.44 -12.83 12.86
C CYS A 30 -9.15 -11.64 13.52
N LEU A 31 -9.02 -10.43 12.93
CA LEU A 31 -9.61 -9.22 13.49
C LEU A 31 -11.15 -9.24 13.53
N SER A 32 -11.79 -9.96 12.62
CA SER A 32 -13.25 -10.08 12.62
C SER A 32 -13.80 -10.88 13.81
N HIS A 33 -12.98 -11.74 14.42
CA HIS A 33 -13.34 -12.57 15.56
C HIS A 33 -12.70 -12.08 16.88
N ASP A 34 -11.53 -11.48 16.79
CA ASP A 34 -10.78 -10.92 17.92
C ASP A 34 -10.03 -9.67 17.47
N ALA A 35 -10.59 -8.49 17.75
CA ALA A 35 -10.04 -7.21 17.37
C ALA A 35 -8.63 -6.92 17.94
N LEU A 36 -8.23 -7.64 19.01
CA LEU A 36 -6.93 -7.52 19.64
C LEU A 36 -5.91 -8.55 19.14
N SER A 37 -6.23 -9.29 18.09
CA SER A 37 -5.31 -10.26 17.48
C SER A 37 -3.98 -9.62 17.11
N ARG A 38 -2.88 -10.32 17.46
CA ARG A 38 -1.53 -10.00 17.03
C ARG A 38 -1.18 -10.90 15.86
N VAL A 39 -0.93 -10.30 14.71
CA VAL A 39 -0.69 -11.04 13.46
C VAL A 39 0.55 -10.50 12.78
N ALA A 40 1.45 -11.41 12.44
CA ALA A 40 2.58 -11.19 11.55
C ALA A 40 2.60 -12.39 10.58
N CYS A 41 1.88 -12.27 9.47
CA CYS A 41 1.65 -13.35 8.52
C CYS A 41 2.43 -13.10 7.24
N GLU A 42 3.31 -14.02 6.89
CA GLU A 42 4.09 -14.00 5.65
C GLU A 42 3.66 -15.17 4.76
N VAL A 43 3.67 -14.93 3.46
CA VAL A 43 3.25 -15.91 2.46
C VAL A 43 4.27 -15.99 1.34
N MET A 44 4.59 -17.22 0.94
CA MET A 44 5.32 -17.51 -0.28
C MET A 44 4.43 -18.36 -1.19
N ALA A 45 4.30 -17.98 -2.44
CA ALA A 45 3.60 -18.73 -3.48
C ALA A 45 4.54 -19.06 -4.63
N THR A 46 4.67 -20.33 -4.97
CA THR A 46 5.47 -20.82 -6.08
C THR A 46 4.74 -21.96 -6.77
N ARG A 47 5.34 -22.54 -7.82
CA ARG A 47 4.71 -23.62 -8.60
C ARG A 47 4.24 -24.76 -7.71
N GLY A 48 2.94 -24.96 -7.66
CA GLY A 48 2.31 -26.06 -6.94
C GLY A 48 2.32 -25.92 -5.40
N GLN A 49 2.83 -24.83 -4.84
CA GLN A 49 3.00 -24.66 -3.40
C GLN A 49 2.58 -23.26 -2.94
N ILE A 50 1.90 -23.20 -1.79
CA ILE A 50 1.71 -21.98 -1.01
C ILE A 50 2.13 -22.29 0.42
N ILE A 51 3.06 -21.49 0.94
CA ILE A 51 3.56 -21.58 2.32
C ILE A 51 3.09 -20.34 3.04
N VAL A 52 2.38 -20.52 4.16
CA VAL A 52 1.95 -19.45 5.07
C VAL A 52 2.69 -19.66 6.37
N ALA A 53 3.49 -18.66 6.76
CA ALA A 53 4.33 -18.73 7.95
C ALA A 53 4.19 -17.45 8.78
N GLY A 54 4.59 -17.50 10.05
CA GLY A 54 4.61 -16.32 10.92
C GLY A 54 3.99 -16.56 12.28
N GLU A 55 3.61 -15.46 12.95
CA GLU A 55 3.12 -15.47 14.32
C GLU A 55 1.68 -14.96 14.38
N ILE A 56 0.81 -15.75 15.03
CA ILE A 56 -0.57 -15.34 15.33
C ILE A 56 -0.86 -15.62 16.81
N THR A 57 -1.24 -14.56 17.53
CA THR A 57 -1.78 -14.65 18.88
C THR A 57 -3.19 -14.06 18.85
N SER A 58 -4.20 -14.90 18.98
CA SER A 58 -5.62 -14.54 18.88
C SER A 58 -6.43 -15.48 19.75
N LEU A 59 -7.61 -15.05 20.18
CA LEU A 59 -8.63 -15.91 20.78
C LEU A 59 -9.34 -16.80 19.74
N TYR A 60 -9.15 -16.52 18.48
CA TYR A 60 -9.70 -17.25 17.34
C TYR A 60 -8.59 -17.95 16.54
N GLU A 61 -8.80 -19.19 16.16
CA GLU A 61 -7.90 -19.97 15.32
C GLU A 61 -8.40 -19.98 13.86
N PRO A 62 -7.78 -19.22 12.95
CA PRO A 62 -8.24 -19.12 11.56
C PRO A 62 -7.94 -20.40 10.76
N SER A 63 -8.90 -20.84 9.95
CA SER A 63 -8.66 -21.92 8.98
C SER A 63 -7.88 -21.41 7.78
N ILE A 64 -6.56 -21.26 7.91
CA ILE A 64 -5.66 -20.73 6.90
C ILE A 64 -5.80 -21.46 5.55
N PRO A 65 -5.85 -22.80 5.47
CA PRO A 65 -6.04 -23.47 4.17
C PRO A 65 -7.36 -23.09 3.49
N SER A 66 -8.43 -22.84 4.26
CA SER A 66 -9.71 -22.40 3.72
C SER A 66 -9.63 -20.98 3.15
N ILE A 67 -8.97 -20.07 3.87
CA ILE A 67 -8.72 -18.69 3.44
C ILE A 67 -7.92 -18.67 2.14
N VAL A 68 -6.80 -19.39 2.08
CA VAL A 68 -5.95 -19.50 0.88
C VAL A 68 -6.76 -19.98 -0.32
N ARG A 69 -7.53 -21.08 -0.17
CA ARG A 69 -8.36 -21.59 -1.25
C ARG A 69 -9.44 -20.62 -1.70
N SER A 70 -10.01 -19.83 -0.78
CA SER A 70 -10.99 -18.80 -1.09
C SER A 70 -10.35 -17.66 -1.90
N VAL A 71 -9.18 -17.16 -1.48
CA VAL A 71 -8.43 -16.12 -2.20
C VAL A 71 -8.06 -16.59 -3.60
N LEU A 72 -7.51 -17.80 -3.75
CA LEU A 72 -7.17 -18.36 -5.06
C LEU A 72 -8.37 -18.35 -6.01
N ARG A 73 -9.55 -18.82 -5.56
CA ARG A 73 -10.77 -18.80 -6.39
C ARG A 73 -11.19 -17.38 -6.75
N LYS A 74 -11.18 -16.45 -5.78
CA LYS A 74 -11.57 -15.05 -5.98
C LYS A 74 -10.68 -14.35 -7.02
N VAL A 75 -9.39 -14.67 -7.02
CA VAL A 75 -8.41 -14.15 -7.98
C VAL A 75 -8.53 -14.84 -9.34
N GLY A 76 -8.99 -16.08 -9.40
CA GLY A 76 -9.17 -16.85 -10.64
C GLY A 76 -8.11 -17.96 -10.85
N TYR A 77 -7.40 -18.35 -9.80
CA TYR A 77 -6.53 -19.53 -9.81
C TYR A 77 -7.29 -20.79 -9.36
N ASN A 78 -6.91 -21.94 -9.88
CA ASN A 78 -7.45 -23.22 -9.44
C ASN A 78 -6.77 -23.67 -8.14
N PRO A 79 -7.50 -23.71 -6.99
CA PRO A 79 -6.91 -24.07 -5.70
C PRO A 79 -6.36 -25.51 -5.64
N ALA A 80 -6.87 -26.41 -6.48
CA ALA A 80 -6.43 -27.82 -6.51
C ALA A 80 -4.98 -27.97 -7.05
N ARG A 81 -4.44 -26.94 -7.68
CA ARG A 81 -3.07 -26.93 -8.20
C ARG A 81 -2.01 -26.62 -7.16
N PHE A 82 -2.43 -26.24 -5.94
CA PHE A 82 -1.50 -25.81 -4.89
C PHE A 82 -1.67 -26.67 -3.63
N ALA A 83 -0.56 -27.25 -3.18
CA ALA A 83 -0.44 -27.74 -1.82
C ALA A 83 -0.24 -26.53 -0.88
N ILE A 84 -0.85 -26.57 0.31
CA ILE A 84 -0.80 -25.47 1.28
C ILE A 84 -0.09 -26.00 2.51
N GLN A 85 1.00 -25.31 2.89
CA GLN A 85 1.76 -25.57 4.10
C GLN A 85 1.57 -24.39 5.07
N CYS A 86 1.26 -24.69 6.33
CA CYS A 86 1.08 -23.68 7.37
C CYS A 86 2.13 -23.89 8.47
N LEU A 87 2.92 -22.85 8.73
CA LEU A 87 4.00 -22.80 9.71
C LEU A 87 3.76 -21.61 10.65
N ILE A 88 2.69 -21.68 11.43
CA ILE A 88 2.25 -20.60 12.32
C ILE A 88 2.61 -20.94 13.77
N HIS A 89 3.15 -19.95 14.45
CA HIS A 89 3.52 -20.02 15.88
C HIS A 89 2.82 -18.92 16.66
N LYS A 90 2.88 -18.95 17.98
CA LYS A 90 2.50 -17.82 18.84
C LYS A 90 3.64 -16.82 18.90
N GLN A 91 3.31 -15.54 19.05
CA GLN A 91 4.31 -14.47 19.24
C GLN A 91 5.21 -14.76 20.46
N SER A 92 6.49 -14.39 20.34
CA SER A 92 7.45 -14.48 21.44
C SER A 92 6.95 -13.70 22.67
N PRO A 93 6.97 -14.29 23.87
CA PRO A 93 6.61 -13.59 25.10
C PRO A 93 7.46 -12.33 25.36
N ASP A 94 8.72 -12.33 24.98
CA ASP A 94 9.62 -11.19 25.16
C ASP A 94 9.21 -9.99 24.30
N ILE A 95 8.83 -10.25 23.03
CA ILE A 95 8.31 -9.22 22.14
C ILE A 95 6.96 -8.71 22.65
N ALA A 96 6.05 -9.61 23.04
CA ALA A 96 4.74 -9.25 23.58
C ALA A 96 4.87 -8.34 24.81
N ALA A 97 5.73 -8.67 25.75
CA ALA A 97 5.96 -7.87 26.97
C ALA A 97 6.46 -6.45 26.66
N GLY A 98 7.30 -6.29 25.61
CA GLY A 98 7.81 -4.99 25.19
C GLY A 98 6.77 -4.13 24.48
N VAL A 99 5.82 -4.77 23.79
CA VAL A 99 4.74 -4.08 23.05
C VAL A 99 3.56 -3.75 23.97
N ASP A 100 3.15 -4.67 24.83
CA ASP A 100 1.97 -4.51 25.70
C ASP A 100 2.20 -3.54 26.86
N CYS A 101 3.46 -3.27 27.21
CA CYS A 101 3.86 -2.28 28.20
C CYS A 101 5.05 -1.46 27.69
N SER A 102 4.81 -0.23 27.27
CA SER A 102 5.82 0.63 26.66
C SER A 102 6.99 0.95 27.60
N LEU A 103 8.10 1.45 27.02
CA LEU A 103 9.26 1.93 27.76
C LEU A 103 8.89 3.06 28.73
N GLU A 104 8.04 3.99 28.26
CA GLU A 104 7.55 5.13 29.05
C GLU A 104 6.72 4.67 30.24
N GLN A 105 5.84 3.70 30.05
CA GLN A 105 5.04 3.14 31.15
C GLN A 105 5.92 2.35 32.15
N ARG A 106 6.86 1.53 31.66
CA ARG A 106 7.79 0.81 32.53
C ARG A 106 8.67 1.72 33.38
N ARG A 107 9.01 2.91 32.85
CA ARG A 107 9.79 3.93 33.56
C ARG A 107 8.95 4.88 34.39
N ASN A 108 7.64 4.70 34.39
CA ASN A 108 6.67 5.57 35.10
C ASN A 108 6.82 7.07 34.73
N VAL A 109 7.21 7.34 33.48
CA VAL A 109 7.29 8.70 32.92
C VAL A 109 5.85 9.16 32.69
N ASP A 110 5.51 10.32 33.25
CA ASP A 110 4.20 10.99 33.09
C ASP A 110 2.95 10.22 33.57
N GLY A 111 3.09 9.31 34.53
CA GLY A 111 1.95 8.68 35.21
C GLY A 111 0.91 8.11 34.27
N SER A 112 0.90 6.85 34.00
CA SER A 112 -0.16 5.95 33.49
C SER A 112 -1.20 6.55 32.47
N SER A 113 -0.78 7.41 31.52
CA SER A 113 -1.69 7.78 30.41
C SER A 113 -1.99 6.55 29.54
N PRO A 114 -3.28 6.26 29.24
CA PRO A 114 -3.63 5.13 28.38
C PRO A 114 -2.98 5.18 26.98
N SER A 115 -2.66 6.39 26.46
CA SER A 115 -1.98 6.56 25.17
C SER A 115 -0.53 6.07 25.19
N LEU A 116 0.12 6.02 26.36
CA LEU A 116 1.48 5.54 26.54
C LEU A 116 1.55 4.04 26.87
N GLN A 117 0.43 3.33 26.94
CA GLN A 117 0.42 1.91 27.32
C GLN A 117 1.11 1.03 26.27
N LEU A 118 0.79 1.24 25.00
CA LEU A 118 1.27 0.41 23.89
C LEU A 118 2.59 0.95 23.34
N GLY A 119 3.62 0.12 23.34
CA GLY A 119 4.88 0.40 22.67
C GLY A 119 4.84 0.01 21.18
N ALA A 120 5.74 0.60 20.40
CA ALA A 120 5.91 0.22 18.99
C ALA A 120 6.35 -1.24 18.87
N GLY A 121 5.71 -1.99 17.96
CA GLY A 121 5.97 -3.42 17.76
C GLY A 121 7.34 -3.72 17.14
N ASP A 122 7.97 -2.72 16.55
CA ASP A 122 9.32 -2.79 16.00
C ASP A 122 9.96 -1.40 15.97
N GLN A 123 11.25 -1.33 15.71
CA GLN A 123 11.94 -0.11 15.29
C GLN A 123 11.77 0.10 13.80
N GLY A 124 11.86 1.34 13.34
CA GLY A 124 11.83 1.61 11.90
C GLY A 124 11.57 3.06 11.55
N VAL A 125 11.61 3.33 10.24
CA VAL A 125 11.30 4.62 9.64
C VAL A 125 10.07 4.45 8.73
N MET A 126 9.07 5.27 8.93
CA MET A 126 7.82 5.25 8.18
C MET A 126 7.66 6.57 7.43
N VAL A 127 7.34 6.47 6.15
CA VAL A 127 7.24 7.63 5.27
C VAL A 127 5.84 7.74 4.71
N GLY A 128 5.29 8.95 4.77
CA GLY A 128 4.07 9.34 4.08
C GLY A 128 4.37 10.46 3.09
N TYR A 129 3.63 10.51 2.00
CA TYR A 129 3.76 11.53 0.97
C TYR A 129 2.39 11.97 0.49
N ALA A 130 2.27 13.23 0.10
CA ALA A 130 1.11 13.78 -0.60
C ALA A 130 1.54 14.91 -1.54
N CYS A 131 0.78 15.10 -2.63
CA CYS A 131 0.96 16.21 -3.56
C CYS A 131 -0.39 16.65 -4.13
N SER A 132 -0.44 17.84 -4.71
CA SER A 132 -1.65 18.43 -5.28
C SER A 132 -1.93 18.03 -6.74
N GLU A 133 -1.17 17.08 -7.31
CA GLU A 133 -1.27 16.72 -8.74
C GLU A 133 -2.60 16.06 -9.13
N THR A 134 -3.19 15.30 -8.23
CA THR A 134 -4.40 14.53 -8.49
C THR A 134 -5.42 14.69 -7.35
N PRO A 135 -6.71 14.42 -7.59
CA PRO A 135 -7.72 14.40 -6.52
C PRO A 135 -7.40 13.40 -5.39
N GLN A 136 -6.64 12.35 -5.69
CA GLN A 136 -6.15 11.39 -4.70
C GLN A 136 -5.01 11.96 -3.84
N MET A 137 -4.47 13.12 -4.19
CA MET A 137 -3.25 13.69 -3.62
C MET A 137 -2.05 12.73 -3.70
N LEU A 138 -1.92 12.07 -4.84
CA LEU A 138 -0.84 11.19 -5.24
C LEU A 138 -0.24 11.66 -6.57
N PRO A 139 1.02 11.31 -6.85
CA PRO A 139 1.64 11.56 -8.14
C PRO A 139 0.87 10.91 -9.29
N LEU A 140 0.73 11.63 -10.40
CA LEU A 140 -0.07 11.17 -11.53
C LEU A 140 0.39 9.81 -12.09
N PRO A 141 1.70 9.50 -12.27
CA PRO A 141 2.14 8.20 -12.76
C PRO A 141 1.68 7.04 -11.87
N VAL A 142 1.69 7.23 -10.54
CA VAL A 142 1.24 6.22 -9.57
C VAL A 142 -0.26 5.95 -9.74
N VAL A 143 -1.06 7.01 -9.86
CA VAL A 143 -2.51 6.90 -10.07
C VAL A 143 -2.81 6.19 -11.39
N LEU A 144 -2.13 6.54 -12.48
CA LEU A 144 -2.35 5.95 -13.80
C LEU A 144 -1.94 4.48 -13.85
N ALA A 145 -0.82 4.11 -13.23
CA ALA A 145 -0.38 2.72 -13.15
C ALA A 145 -1.40 1.84 -12.39
N HIS A 146 -1.94 2.33 -11.27
CA HIS A 146 -2.99 1.62 -10.52
C HIS A 146 -4.30 1.53 -11.31
N ARG A 147 -4.69 2.59 -12.03
CA ARG A 147 -5.89 2.57 -12.89
C ARG A 147 -5.78 1.51 -13.99
N LEU A 148 -4.63 1.40 -14.64
CA LEU A 148 -4.39 0.40 -15.68
C LEU A 148 -4.54 -1.03 -15.15
N THR A 149 -3.90 -1.36 -14.05
CA THR A 149 -3.95 -2.71 -13.48
C THR A 149 -5.33 -3.04 -12.89
N SER A 150 -6.02 -2.05 -12.33
CA SER A 150 -7.41 -2.20 -11.89
C SER A 150 -8.36 -2.41 -13.07
N ALA A 151 -8.24 -1.59 -14.13
CA ALA A 151 -9.04 -1.74 -15.35
C ALA A 151 -8.81 -3.10 -16.02
N LEU A 152 -7.56 -3.58 -16.07
CA LEU A 152 -7.22 -4.92 -16.57
C LEU A 152 -7.94 -6.01 -15.77
N THR A 153 -7.95 -5.90 -14.45
CA THR A 153 -8.66 -6.86 -13.58
C THR A 153 -10.16 -6.80 -13.76
N ILE A 154 -10.74 -5.60 -13.90
CA ILE A 154 -12.16 -5.41 -14.16
C ILE A 154 -12.55 -6.02 -15.52
N ALA A 155 -11.78 -5.76 -16.59
CA ALA A 155 -12.01 -6.31 -17.91
C ALA A 155 -11.98 -7.86 -17.91
N ARG A 156 -11.04 -8.45 -17.15
CA ARG A 156 -10.96 -9.90 -16.96
C ARG A 156 -12.17 -10.46 -16.21
N LYS A 157 -12.50 -9.88 -15.03
CA LYS A 157 -13.58 -10.41 -14.17
C LYS A 157 -14.97 -10.23 -14.74
N SER A 158 -15.20 -9.15 -15.49
CA SER A 158 -16.46 -8.92 -16.19
C SER A 158 -16.62 -9.74 -17.47
N GLY A 159 -15.53 -10.35 -17.97
CA GLY A 159 -15.51 -11.03 -19.26
C GLY A 159 -15.55 -10.06 -20.44
N ALA A 160 -15.27 -8.77 -20.25
CA ALA A 160 -15.22 -7.78 -21.33
C ALA A 160 -14.14 -8.10 -22.35
N ILE A 161 -13.02 -8.70 -21.90
CA ILE A 161 -11.98 -9.28 -22.77
C ILE A 161 -11.89 -10.77 -22.44
N GLN A 162 -12.29 -11.60 -23.37
CA GLN A 162 -12.28 -13.04 -23.20
C GLN A 162 -10.85 -13.58 -23.15
N GLY A 163 -10.61 -14.57 -22.29
CA GLY A 163 -9.31 -15.25 -22.21
C GLY A 163 -8.21 -14.49 -21.45
N LEU A 164 -8.48 -13.32 -20.87
CA LEU A 164 -7.55 -12.72 -19.90
C LEU A 164 -7.39 -13.62 -18.67
N ARG A 165 -6.17 -13.69 -18.14
CA ARG A 165 -5.81 -14.43 -16.93
C ARG A 165 -5.39 -13.51 -15.80
N PRO A 166 -5.19 -14.02 -14.56
CA PRO A 166 -5.07 -13.16 -13.38
C PRO A 166 -3.84 -12.25 -13.32
N ASP A 167 -2.70 -12.68 -13.87
CA ASP A 167 -1.44 -11.96 -13.75
C ASP A 167 -1.32 -10.81 -14.76
N GLY A 168 -0.74 -9.71 -14.32
CA GLY A 168 -0.51 -8.55 -15.18
C GLY A 168 0.25 -7.44 -14.48
N LYS A 169 0.91 -6.59 -15.28
CA LYS A 169 1.71 -5.46 -14.84
C LYS A 169 1.45 -4.25 -15.72
N ALA A 170 1.50 -3.07 -15.13
CA ALA A 170 1.52 -1.81 -15.86
C ALA A 170 2.68 -0.94 -15.38
N GLN A 171 3.26 -0.18 -16.30
CA GLN A 171 4.23 0.87 -16.03
C GLN A 171 3.85 2.10 -16.83
N VAL A 172 3.92 3.27 -16.21
CA VAL A 172 3.59 4.55 -16.84
C VAL A 172 4.75 5.51 -16.60
N THR A 173 5.26 6.10 -17.67
CA THR A 173 6.23 7.19 -17.63
C THR A 173 5.55 8.48 -18.07
N VAL A 174 5.59 9.49 -17.21
CA VAL A 174 5.05 10.83 -17.46
C VAL A 174 6.19 11.82 -17.55
N GLU A 175 6.15 12.68 -18.55
CA GLU A 175 7.01 13.83 -18.71
C GLU A 175 6.43 15.01 -17.92
N TYR A 176 7.29 15.69 -17.16
CA TYR A 176 6.95 16.86 -16.35
C TYR A 176 7.62 18.08 -16.96
N ASP A 177 6.92 19.20 -16.95
CA ASP A 177 7.40 20.48 -17.42
C ASP A 177 8.45 21.11 -16.47
N GLU A 178 8.91 22.32 -16.82
CA GLU A 178 9.91 23.06 -16.03
C GLU A 178 9.38 23.53 -14.67
N ASP A 179 8.05 23.63 -14.50
CA ASP A 179 7.38 23.94 -13.25
C ASP A 179 7.12 22.70 -12.37
N GLY A 180 7.54 21.52 -12.85
CA GLY A 180 7.35 20.24 -12.16
C GLY A 180 5.91 19.72 -12.19
N LYS A 181 5.15 20.07 -13.23
CA LYS A 181 3.76 19.59 -13.43
C LYS A 181 3.73 18.51 -14.51
N PRO A 182 2.84 17.50 -14.35
CA PRO A 182 2.63 16.49 -15.38
C PRO A 182 2.21 17.13 -16.72
N PHE A 183 2.93 16.84 -17.78
CA PHE A 183 2.74 17.46 -19.09
C PHE A 183 2.17 16.50 -20.13
N ARG A 184 2.79 15.33 -20.34
CA ARG A 184 2.37 14.33 -21.31
C ARG A 184 2.76 12.91 -20.89
N LEU A 185 2.10 11.93 -21.50
CA LEU A 185 2.53 10.53 -21.41
C LEU A 185 3.70 10.28 -22.35
N ASP A 186 4.82 9.80 -21.83
CA ASP A 186 5.95 9.36 -22.66
C ASP A 186 5.81 7.88 -23.05
N THR A 187 5.63 7.01 -22.06
CA THR A 187 5.59 5.55 -22.28
C THR A 187 4.56 4.87 -21.38
N VAL A 188 3.80 3.97 -21.96
CA VAL A 188 2.88 3.06 -21.28
C VAL A 188 3.25 1.63 -21.61
N VAL A 189 3.55 0.82 -20.60
CA VAL A 189 3.79 -0.63 -20.74
C VAL A 189 2.66 -1.36 -20.05
N LEU A 190 2.01 -2.29 -20.74
CA LEU A 190 0.98 -3.17 -20.19
C LEU A 190 1.31 -4.63 -20.54
N SER A 191 1.56 -5.44 -19.51
CA SER A 191 1.72 -6.90 -19.65
C SER A 191 0.49 -7.58 -19.05
N ALA A 192 -0.23 -8.34 -19.88
CA ALA A 192 -1.45 -9.02 -19.52
C ALA A 192 -1.35 -10.52 -19.81
N GLN A 193 -1.50 -11.35 -18.79
CA GLN A 193 -1.57 -12.79 -18.95
C GLN A 193 -2.83 -13.19 -19.71
N HIS A 194 -2.71 -14.07 -20.69
CA HIS A 194 -3.79 -14.44 -21.59
C HIS A 194 -3.82 -15.93 -21.93
N SER A 195 -4.93 -16.38 -22.47
CA SER A 195 -5.11 -17.72 -23.02
C SER A 195 -4.31 -17.87 -24.34
N PRO A 196 -3.79 -19.06 -24.65
CA PRO A 196 -3.02 -19.29 -25.87
C PRO A 196 -3.86 -19.16 -27.16
N GLU A 197 -5.18 -19.16 -27.05
CA GLU A 197 -6.11 -19.13 -28.17
C GLU A 197 -6.36 -17.73 -28.74
N ILE A 198 -6.05 -16.66 -27.95
CA ILE A 198 -6.28 -15.28 -28.41
C ILE A 198 -5.18 -14.85 -29.37
N PRO A 199 -5.49 -14.39 -30.58
CA PRO A 199 -4.52 -13.76 -31.47
C PRO A 199 -3.91 -12.50 -30.84
N ALA A 200 -2.62 -12.28 -31.07
CA ALA A 200 -1.90 -11.15 -30.45
C ALA A 200 -2.50 -9.78 -30.86
N ASP A 201 -2.85 -9.64 -32.13
CA ASP A 201 -3.42 -8.39 -32.66
C ASP A 201 -4.80 -8.09 -32.06
N GLU A 202 -5.64 -9.12 -31.89
CA GLU A 202 -6.94 -9.00 -31.24
C GLU A 202 -6.76 -8.58 -29.77
N LEU A 203 -5.86 -9.22 -29.07
CA LEU A 203 -5.55 -8.88 -27.67
C LEU A 203 -5.04 -7.45 -27.55
N CYS A 204 -4.14 -7.00 -28.44
CA CYS A 204 -3.63 -5.64 -28.45
C CYS A 204 -4.75 -4.62 -28.68
N PHE A 205 -5.62 -4.87 -29.65
CA PHE A 205 -6.78 -4.01 -29.92
C PHE A 205 -7.73 -3.90 -28.72
N GLU A 206 -8.14 -5.04 -28.17
CA GLU A 206 -9.02 -5.14 -27.02
C GLU A 206 -8.45 -4.45 -25.76
N LEU A 207 -7.15 -4.63 -25.49
CA LEU A 207 -6.48 -3.98 -24.35
C LEU A 207 -6.36 -2.47 -24.54
N THR A 208 -6.11 -2.02 -25.77
CA THR A 208 -6.04 -0.58 -26.07
C THR A 208 -7.40 0.09 -25.88
N ASP A 209 -8.45 -0.47 -26.43
CA ASP A 209 -9.81 0.08 -26.42
C ASP A 209 -10.45 0.00 -25.02
N LYS A 210 -10.38 -1.17 -24.36
CA LYS A 210 -11.15 -1.45 -23.14
C LYS A 210 -10.38 -1.25 -21.84
N VAL A 211 -9.03 -1.13 -21.86
CA VAL A 211 -8.20 -0.97 -20.67
C VAL A 211 -7.41 0.34 -20.72
N ILE A 212 -6.60 0.54 -21.76
CA ILE A 212 -5.67 1.67 -21.82
C ILE A 212 -6.42 2.98 -21.99
N ALA A 213 -7.26 3.11 -23.00
CA ALA A 213 -7.98 4.34 -23.29
C ALA A 213 -8.87 4.82 -22.13
N PRO A 214 -9.69 3.96 -21.47
CA PRO A 214 -10.47 4.39 -20.32
C PRO A 214 -9.63 4.74 -19.08
N ALA A 215 -8.53 4.03 -18.83
CA ALA A 215 -7.69 4.27 -17.65
C ALA A 215 -6.90 5.59 -17.73
N LEU A 216 -6.57 6.04 -18.95
CA LEU A 216 -5.69 7.18 -19.21
C LEU A 216 -6.45 8.47 -19.62
N GLN A 217 -7.77 8.54 -19.43
CA GLN A 217 -8.59 9.72 -19.83
C GLN A 217 -8.11 11.05 -19.22
N VAL A 218 -7.45 11.02 -18.06
CA VAL A 218 -6.96 12.24 -17.37
C VAL A 218 -5.76 12.85 -18.10
N LEU A 219 -4.92 12.02 -18.69
CA LEU A 219 -3.80 12.40 -19.53
C LEU A 219 -3.76 11.41 -20.71
N PRO A 220 -4.48 11.69 -21.82
CA PRO A 220 -4.55 10.77 -22.95
C PRO A 220 -3.20 10.64 -23.66
N PRO A 221 -2.90 9.47 -24.25
CA PRO A 221 -1.75 9.32 -25.16
C PRO A 221 -1.82 10.30 -26.35
N ASP A 222 -0.69 10.83 -26.73
CA ASP A 222 -0.49 11.63 -27.94
C ASP A 222 0.23 10.83 -29.05
N GLU A 223 0.60 11.50 -30.17
CA GLU A 223 1.26 10.87 -31.32
C GLU A 223 2.66 10.34 -30.99
N ASP A 224 3.34 10.94 -29.99
CA ASP A 224 4.67 10.57 -29.56
C ASP A 224 4.68 9.55 -28.40
N THR A 225 3.52 9.24 -27.85
CA THR A 225 3.39 8.29 -26.71
C THR A 225 3.69 6.86 -27.16
N LYS A 226 4.64 6.20 -26.52
CA LYS A 226 4.97 4.79 -26.77
C LYS A 226 4.04 3.88 -25.98
N ILE A 227 3.24 3.07 -26.67
CA ILE A 227 2.39 2.05 -26.05
C ILE A 227 2.96 0.68 -26.34
N LEU A 228 3.37 -0.05 -25.29
CA LEU A 228 4.02 -1.36 -25.37
C LEU A 228 3.12 -2.40 -24.67
N ILE A 229 2.44 -3.22 -25.46
CA ILE A 229 1.58 -4.30 -24.95
C ILE A 229 2.31 -5.62 -25.10
N ASN A 230 2.46 -6.37 -24.00
CA ASN A 230 3.19 -7.64 -23.94
C ASN A 230 4.53 -7.58 -24.72
N PRO A 231 5.44 -6.64 -24.42
CA PRO A 231 6.65 -6.41 -25.23
C PRO A 231 7.60 -7.63 -25.27
N ALA A 232 7.50 -8.52 -24.28
CA ALA A 232 8.24 -9.79 -24.27
C ALA A 232 7.57 -10.88 -25.14
N GLY A 233 6.46 -10.58 -25.80
CA GLY A 233 5.69 -11.51 -26.61
C GLY A 233 4.63 -12.27 -25.78
N ARG A 234 4.51 -13.56 -26.03
CA ARG A 234 3.46 -14.40 -25.46
C ARG A 234 3.54 -14.51 -23.92
N PHE A 235 2.44 -14.18 -23.23
CA PHE A 235 2.33 -14.26 -21.77
C PHE A 235 1.18 -15.20 -21.35
N VAL A 236 1.36 -16.48 -21.56
CA VAL A 236 0.38 -17.53 -21.24
C VAL A 236 0.64 -18.16 -19.88
N LEU A 237 1.90 -18.48 -19.57
CA LEU A 237 2.30 -18.94 -18.25
C LEU A 237 2.57 -17.71 -17.36
N GLY A 238 1.85 -17.59 -16.25
CA GLY A 238 1.96 -16.48 -15.31
C GLY A 238 1.55 -16.88 -13.90
N GLY A 239 1.55 -15.90 -12.99
CA GLY A 239 1.28 -16.13 -11.59
C GLY A 239 2.32 -17.01 -10.91
N PRO A 240 1.99 -17.64 -9.76
CA PRO A 240 2.92 -18.50 -9.02
C PRO A 240 3.45 -19.72 -9.80
N GLU A 241 2.83 -20.07 -10.92
CA GLU A 241 3.33 -21.15 -11.79
C GLU A 241 4.56 -20.72 -12.61
N ALA A 242 4.71 -19.41 -12.86
CA ALA A 242 5.81 -18.85 -13.65
C ALA A 242 6.90 -18.24 -12.77
N ASP A 243 6.51 -17.52 -11.72
CA ASP A 243 7.42 -16.76 -10.85
C ASP A 243 7.02 -16.90 -9.39
N THR A 244 8.00 -16.94 -8.50
CA THR A 244 7.78 -17.05 -7.05
C THR A 244 7.43 -15.70 -6.46
N GLY A 245 6.27 -15.62 -5.78
CA GLY A 245 5.84 -14.46 -5.03
C GLY A 245 6.08 -14.58 -3.54
N LEU A 246 6.29 -13.43 -2.90
CA LEU A 246 6.37 -13.28 -1.44
C LEU A 246 5.61 -12.03 -1.00
N THR A 247 5.09 -12.07 0.25
CA THR A 247 4.57 -10.90 0.92
C THR A 247 5.63 -9.79 0.98
N GLY A 248 5.25 -8.53 0.78
CA GLY A 248 6.13 -7.39 0.98
C GLY A 248 7.20 -7.15 -0.09
N ARG A 249 7.09 -7.76 -1.27
CA ARG A 249 8.04 -7.53 -2.38
C ARG A 249 7.64 -6.42 -3.36
N LYS A 250 6.53 -5.72 -3.12
CA LYS A 250 6.04 -4.65 -3.99
C LYS A 250 5.84 -3.33 -3.24
N LEU A 251 6.85 -2.97 -2.41
CA LEU A 251 6.79 -1.78 -1.53
C LEU A 251 6.56 -0.49 -2.30
N MET A 252 7.18 -0.32 -3.47
CA MET A 252 7.02 0.87 -4.31
C MET A 252 5.62 0.92 -4.94
N VAL A 253 5.04 -0.23 -5.28
CA VAL A 253 3.65 -0.34 -5.75
C VAL A 253 2.66 -0.06 -4.63
N ASP A 254 2.98 -0.47 -3.40
CA ASP A 254 2.13 -0.28 -2.23
C ASP A 254 2.10 1.17 -1.73
N SER A 255 3.14 1.95 -2.05
CA SER A 255 3.36 3.30 -1.52
C SER A 255 3.33 4.39 -2.60
N PHE A 256 4.39 5.14 -2.78
CA PHE A 256 4.42 6.36 -3.58
C PHE A 256 5.34 6.26 -4.81
N GLY A 257 5.77 5.06 -5.20
CA GLY A 257 6.72 4.87 -6.29
C GLY A 257 8.05 5.57 -6.00
N VAL A 258 8.60 6.26 -7.01
CA VAL A 258 9.89 6.97 -6.91
C VAL A 258 9.80 8.36 -6.26
N PHE A 259 8.60 8.80 -5.86
CA PHE A 259 8.35 10.17 -5.38
C PHE A 259 8.69 10.37 -3.90
N ALA A 260 8.75 9.30 -3.13
CA ALA A 260 9.20 9.33 -1.74
C ALA A 260 10.02 8.06 -1.43
N PRO A 261 11.00 8.14 -0.53
CA PRO A 261 11.71 6.97 -0.04
C PRO A 261 10.76 6.03 0.70
N HIS A 262 11.19 4.78 0.87
CA HIS A 262 10.46 3.80 1.67
C HIS A 262 11.36 3.33 2.83
N GLY A 263 10.80 3.23 4.04
CA GLY A 263 11.56 2.80 5.22
C GLY A 263 11.91 1.29 5.25
N GLY A 264 11.40 0.51 4.30
CA GLY A 264 11.69 -0.91 4.12
C GLY A 264 10.66 -1.86 4.75
N GLY A 265 9.78 -1.38 5.64
CA GLY A 265 8.77 -2.20 6.30
C GLY A 265 7.57 -2.52 5.39
N ALA A 266 7.31 -3.80 5.16
CA ALA A 266 6.12 -4.25 4.44
C ALA A 266 4.83 -4.03 5.26
N PHE A 267 3.70 -3.80 4.59
CA PHE A 267 2.42 -3.51 5.23
C PHE A 267 1.57 -4.78 5.42
N SER A 268 1.35 -5.52 4.33
CA SER A 268 0.42 -6.67 4.32
C SER A 268 0.82 -7.76 5.31
N GLY A 269 -0.16 -8.38 5.92
CA GLY A 269 0.00 -9.45 6.91
C GLY A 269 0.29 -8.99 8.34
N LYS A 270 0.42 -7.68 8.57
CA LYS A 270 0.77 -7.09 9.88
C LYS A 270 -0.44 -6.41 10.51
N ASP A 271 -0.73 -6.72 11.79
CA ASP A 271 -1.70 -5.97 12.59
C ASP A 271 -1.20 -4.56 12.95
N ALA A 272 -2.08 -3.72 13.44
CA ALA A 272 -1.83 -2.31 13.65
C ALA A 272 -0.80 -1.97 14.75
N THR A 273 -0.37 -2.91 15.57
CA THR A 273 0.72 -2.69 16.53
C THR A 273 2.09 -2.62 15.87
N LYS A 274 2.21 -3.13 14.65
CA LYS A 274 3.39 -3.02 13.82
C LYS A 274 3.42 -1.64 13.17
N VAL A 275 4.31 -0.78 13.64
CA VAL A 275 4.43 0.62 13.18
C VAL A 275 4.83 0.74 11.71
N ASP A 276 5.44 -0.30 11.12
CA ASP A 276 5.66 -0.37 9.67
C ASP A 276 4.38 -0.05 8.90
N ARG A 277 3.25 -0.57 9.36
CA ARG A 277 1.94 -0.32 8.75
C ARG A 277 1.24 0.89 9.34
N SER A 278 1.01 0.92 10.64
CA SER A 278 0.24 1.98 11.30
C SER A 278 0.93 3.33 11.22
N GLY A 279 2.25 3.38 11.42
CA GLY A 279 3.04 4.60 11.30
C GLY A 279 3.09 5.14 9.87
N ALA A 280 3.21 4.27 8.84
CA ALA A 280 3.16 4.69 7.44
C ALA A 280 1.77 5.26 7.07
N TYR A 281 0.69 4.65 7.56
CA TYR A 281 -0.66 5.16 7.35
C TYR A 281 -0.86 6.51 8.05
N MET A 282 -0.31 6.68 9.26
CA MET A 282 -0.35 7.96 9.95
C MET A 282 0.49 9.03 9.24
N ALA A 283 1.69 8.69 8.77
CA ALA A 283 2.52 9.60 8.00
C ALA A 283 1.81 10.07 6.71
N ARG A 284 1.13 9.16 6.00
CA ARG A 284 0.27 9.51 4.85
C ARG A 284 -0.89 10.42 5.26
N TYR A 285 -1.59 10.10 6.34
CA TYR A 285 -2.69 10.91 6.84
C TYR A 285 -2.26 12.34 7.15
N ILE A 286 -1.11 12.51 7.80
CA ILE A 286 -0.52 13.81 8.11
C ILE A 286 -0.16 14.56 6.82
N ALA A 287 0.61 13.93 5.92
CA ALA A 287 1.03 14.53 4.66
C ALA A 287 -0.17 15.03 3.84
N LYS A 288 -1.23 14.23 3.78
CA LYS A 288 -2.44 14.59 3.07
C LYS A 288 -3.18 15.77 3.70
N ASN A 289 -3.20 15.86 5.04
CA ASN A 289 -3.81 16.99 5.74
C ASN A 289 -2.99 18.28 5.60
N LEU A 290 -1.66 18.21 5.52
CA LEU A 290 -0.79 19.36 5.25
C LEU A 290 -1.07 19.96 3.85
N VAL A 291 -1.16 19.12 2.82
CA VAL A 291 -1.49 19.55 1.45
C VAL A 291 -2.93 20.08 1.38
N ALA A 292 -3.89 19.39 2.00
CA ALA A 292 -5.30 19.83 2.03
C ALA A 292 -5.51 21.16 2.78
N ALA A 293 -4.66 21.45 3.77
CA ALA A 293 -4.65 22.74 4.49
C ALA A 293 -4.09 23.89 3.64
N GLY A 294 -3.52 23.61 2.46
CA GLY A 294 -2.83 24.58 1.61
C GLY A 294 -1.54 25.10 2.23
N LEU A 295 -0.88 24.30 3.07
CA LEU A 295 0.40 24.65 3.70
C LEU A 295 1.60 24.33 2.79
N CYS A 296 1.42 23.46 1.82
CA CYS A 296 2.39 23.11 0.80
C CYS A 296 1.69 22.49 -0.42
N GLU A 297 2.36 22.47 -1.58
CA GLU A 297 1.86 21.75 -2.77
C GLU A 297 2.19 20.26 -2.72
N ARG A 298 3.29 19.89 -2.08
CA ARG A 298 3.72 18.52 -1.83
C ARG A 298 4.53 18.43 -0.56
N CYS A 299 4.44 17.30 0.13
CA CYS A 299 5.29 17.06 1.28
C CYS A 299 5.53 15.58 1.53
N GLN A 300 6.64 15.31 2.17
CA GLN A 300 6.99 14.05 2.81
C GLN A 300 6.91 14.23 4.32
N VAL A 301 6.33 13.27 5.01
CA VAL A 301 6.32 13.16 6.47
C VAL A 301 7.07 11.90 6.85
N THR A 302 8.05 12.04 7.72
CA THR A 302 8.86 10.92 8.21
C THR A 302 8.64 10.74 9.70
N LEU A 303 8.23 9.55 10.10
CA LEU A 303 8.11 9.13 11.50
C LEU A 303 9.14 8.01 11.77
N ALA A 304 9.83 8.07 12.89
CA ALA A 304 10.71 6.97 13.31
C ALA A 304 10.35 6.51 14.72
N TYR A 305 10.40 5.21 14.95
CA TYR A 305 10.11 4.59 16.24
C TYR A 305 11.26 3.69 16.69
N ALA A 306 11.42 3.55 18.00
CA ALA A 306 12.23 2.51 18.62
C ALA A 306 11.29 1.40 19.13
N ILE A 307 11.73 0.14 19.04
CA ILE A 307 10.95 -1.00 19.55
C ILE A 307 10.58 -0.80 21.03
N GLY A 308 9.33 -1.01 21.36
CA GLY A 308 8.80 -0.87 22.72
C GLY A 308 8.63 0.56 23.21
N ALA A 309 9.03 1.61 22.47
CA ALA A 309 8.73 3.00 22.80
C ALA A 309 7.33 3.39 22.32
N ALA A 310 6.61 4.20 23.11
CA ALA A 310 5.31 4.74 22.70
C ALA A 310 5.48 5.99 21.83
N GLN A 311 6.41 6.88 22.18
CA GLN A 311 6.63 8.11 21.42
C GLN A 311 7.57 7.87 20.23
N PRO A 312 7.32 8.55 19.08
CA PRO A 312 8.29 8.53 17.99
C PRO A 312 9.59 9.21 18.41
N VAL A 313 10.72 8.66 17.96
CA VAL A 313 12.06 9.25 18.18
C VAL A 313 12.36 10.36 17.18
N MET A 314 11.61 10.44 16.07
CA MET A 314 11.75 11.48 15.06
C MET A 314 10.39 11.77 14.40
N VAL A 315 10.11 13.05 14.18
CA VAL A 315 9.01 13.56 13.36
C VAL A 315 9.59 14.66 12.48
N GLU A 316 9.56 14.46 11.18
CA GLU A 316 10.11 15.39 10.20
C GLU A 316 9.10 15.65 9.08
N VAL A 317 9.08 16.86 8.58
CA VAL A 317 8.31 17.29 7.41
C VAL A 317 9.28 17.90 6.41
N ASP A 318 9.23 17.48 5.15
CA ASP A 318 9.93 18.11 4.03
C ASP A 318 8.89 18.52 2.98
N THR A 319 8.75 19.79 2.72
CA THR A 319 7.84 20.35 1.72
C THR A 319 8.48 20.48 0.35
N PHE A 320 9.71 20.05 0.16
CA PHE A 320 10.47 20.23 -1.09
C PHE A 320 10.47 21.68 -1.58
N LYS A 321 10.54 22.62 -0.63
CA LYS A 321 10.49 24.08 -0.86
C LYS A 321 9.15 24.58 -1.43
N THR A 322 8.07 23.83 -1.29
CA THR A 322 6.71 24.25 -1.70
C THR A 322 5.89 24.79 -0.52
N GLY A 323 6.50 24.93 0.66
CA GLY A 323 5.87 25.50 1.84
C GLY A 323 5.40 26.95 1.61
N THR A 324 4.20 27.29 2.06
CA THR A 324 3.55 28.56 1.73
C THR A 324 3.53 29.59 2.88
N ILE A 325 3.56 29.12 4.13
CA ILE A 325 3.30 29.98 5.31
C ILE A 325 4.50 30.03 6.25
N CYS A 326 5.14 28.89 6.52
CA CYS A 326 6.27 28.79 7.44
C CYS A 326 7.27 27.72 6.99
N ALA A 327 8.41 27.65 7.68
CA ALA A 327 9.44 26.63 7.42
C ALA A 327 8.99 25.22 7.84
N ASP A 328 9.66 24.21 7.32
CA ASP A 328 9.34 22.79 7.54
C ASP A 328 9.39 22.40 9.03
N ASP A 329 10.33 22.97 9.81
CA ASP A 329 10.41 22.74 11.26
C ASP A 329 9.14 23.21 12.00
N CYS A 330 8.58 24.37 11.60
CA CYS A 330 7.32 24.87 12.14
C CYS A 330 6.16 23.93 11.81
N LEU A 331 6.14 23.36 10.59
CA LEU A 331 5.13 22.35 10.22
C LEU A 331 5.30 21.05 11.03
N ALA A 332 6.53 20.63 11.30
CA ALA A 332 6.80 19.45 12.13
C ALA A 332 6.33 19.66 13.58
N ASP A 333 6.50 20.87 14.14
CA ASP A 333 6.00 21.20 15.48
C ASP A 333 4.46 21.28 15.51
N ALA A 334 3.82 21.83 14.49
CA ALA A 334 2.37 21.80 14.35
C ALA A 334 1.84 20.36 14.24
N VAL A 335 2.53 19.48 13.52
CA VAL A 335 2.19 18.05 13.45
C VAL A 335 2.23 17.41 14.84
N LYS A 336 3.28 17.61 15.63
CA LYS A 336 3.39 17.10 17.01
C LYS A 336 2.30 17.63 17.94
N LEU A 337 1.82 18.85 17.69
CA LEU A 337 0.74 19.46 18.47
C LEU A 337 -0.64 18.90 18.12
N VAL A 338 -0.89 18.65 16.84
CA VAL A 338 -2.24 18.32 16.33
C VAL A 338 -2.52 16.82 16.32
N PHE A 339 -1.49 15.98 16.11
CA PHE A 339 -1.66 14.54 15.95
C PHE A 339 -1.13 13.75 17.14
N GLY A 340 -1.94 12.81 17.63
CA GLY A 340 -1.45 11.76 18.52
C GLY A 340 -0.59 10.77 17.72
N LEU A 341 0.66 10.64 18.13
CA LEU A 341 1.66 9.86 17.38
C LEU A 341 2.08 8.56 18.07
N THR A 342 1.51 8.24 19.23
CA THR A 342 1.73 6.93 19.85
C THR A 342 0.99 5.84 19.09
N PRO A 343 1.45 4.58 19.10
CA PRO A 343 0.75 3.48 18.44
C PRO A 343 -0.72 3.38 18.85
N ALA A 344 -1.04 3.57 20.13
CA ALA A 344 -2.42 3.54 20.63
C ALA A 344 -3.29 4.66 20.02
N GLU A 345 -2.77 5.88 19.95
CA GLU A 345 -3.49 7.02 19.35
C GLU A 345 -3.67 6.84 17.85
N ILE A 346 -2.66 6.35 17.14
CA ILE A 346 -2.73 6.05 15.70
C ILE A 346 -3.82 5.01 15.43
N ILE A 347 -3.81 3.90 16.18
CA ILE A 347 -4.79 2.82 16.06
C ILE A 347 -6.21 3.35 16.27
N ALA A 348 -6.43 4.14 17.30
CA ALA A 348 -7.73 4.75 17.61
C ALA A 348 -8.17 5.76 16.55
N LYS A 349 -7.27 6.68 16.14
CA LYS A 349 -7.58 7.75 15.17
C LYS A 349 -7.93 7.21 13.80
N LEU A 350 -7.22 6.18 13.35
CA LEU A 350 -7.38 5.61 12.01
C LEU A 350 -8.27 4.36 12.00
N ASP A 351 -8.88 3.99 13.14
CA ASP A 351 -9.77 2.82 13.26
C ASP A 351 -9.12 1.53 12.71
N LEU A 352 -7.89 1.25 13.16
CA LEU A 352 -7.07 0.18 12.59
C LEU A 352 -7.37 -1.22 13.16
N LEU A 353 -8.29 -1.35 14.12
CA LEU A 353 -8.74 -2.65 14.62
C LEU A 353 -9.89 -3.24 13.80
N SER A 354 -10.47 -2.46 12.89
CA SER A 354 -11.55 -2.93 12.01
C SER A 354 -10.98 -3.69 10.81
N PRO A 355 -11.50 -4.89 10.46
CA PRO A 355 -11.03 -5.69 9.33
C PRO A 355 -11.32 -4.97 8.00
N ARG A 356 -10.29 -4.59 7.27
CA ARG A 356 -10.37 -3.89 5.97
C ARG A 356 -9.13 -4.09 5.09
N TYR A 357 -8.16 -4.83 5.60
CA TYR A 357 -6.82 -4.90 5.04
C TYR A 357 -6.75 -5.68 3.73
N THR A 358 -7.61 -6.67 3.53
CA THR A 358 -7.78 -7.35 2.23
C THR A 358 -7.99 -6.36 1.08
N GLY A 359 -8.68 -5.24 1.34
CA GLY A 359 -8.88 -4.17 0.37
C GLY A 359 -7.61 -3.44 -0.04
N THR A 360 -6.58 -3.39 0.83
CA THR A 360 -5.33 -2.67 0.55
C THR A 360 -4.32 -3.49 -0.25
N ALA A 361 -4.47 -4.80 -0.30
CA ALA A 361 -3.46 -5.72 -0.82
C ALA A 361 -3.16 -5.58 -2.33
N ALA A 362 -3.99 -4.86 -3.10
CA ALA A 362 -3.76 -4.58 -4.52
C ALA A 362 -4.11 -3.12 -4.85
N TYR A 363 -3.47 -2.59 -5.89
CA TYR A 363 -3.69 -1.22 -6.41
C TYR A 363 -3.30 -0.11 -5.43
N GLY A 364 -2.29 -0.35 -4.60
CA GLY A 364 -1.75 0.60 -3.62
C GLY A 364 -2.55 0.68 -2.31
N HIS A 365 -1.88 1.07 -1.25
CA HIS A 365 -2.47 1.28 0.08
C HIS A 365 -3.04 2.69 0.25
N PHE A 366 -2.74 3.60 -0.67
CA PHE A 366 -3.06 5.02 -0.58
C PHE A 366 -3.91 5.51 -1.76
N GLY A 367 -4.56 6.67 -1.57
CA GLY A 367 -5.34 7.36 -2.61
C GLY A 367 -6.79 6.91 -2.76
N ARG A 368 -7.30 6.03 -1.90
CA ARG A 368 -8.66 5.53 -1.95
C ARG A 368 -9.48 6.06 -0.77
N PRO A 369 -10.57 6.82 -1.02
CA PRO A 369 -11.29 7.59 0.00
C PRO A 369 -12.01 6.73 1.07
N GLU A 370 -12.21 5.43 0.80
CA GLU A 370 -12.81 4.51 1.75
C GLU A 370 -11.92 4.22 2.98
N PHE A 371 -10.63 4.51 2.90
CA PHE A 371 -9.71 4.25 4.01
C PHE A 371 -9.58 5.45 4.95
N PRO A 372 -9.57 5.23 6.29
CA PRO A 372 -9.50 6.31 7.28
C PRO A 372 -8.28 7.23 7.15
N TRP A 373 -7.13 6.70 6.73
CA TRP A 373 -5.90 7.48 6.53
C TRP A 373 -5.90 8.37 5.29
N GLU A 374 -6.99 8.34 4.52
CA GLU A 374 -7.21 9.24 3.38
C GLU A 374 -8.11 10.44 3.71
N ARG A 375 -8.57 10.57 4.95
CA ARG A 375 -9.38 11.73 5.40
C ARG A 375 -8.52 12.99 5.49
N THR A 376 -9.16 14.16 5.33
CA THR A 376 -8.53 15.49 5.44
C THR A 376 -9.19 16.32 6.52
N ASP A 377 -9.70 15.67 7.56
CA ASP A 377 -10.48 16.25 8.66
C ASP A 377 -9.67 17.12 9.63
N GLN A 378 -8.33 17.02 9.61
CA GLN A 378 -7.43 17.83 10.43
C GLN A 378 -6.88 19.08 9.71
N ALA A 379 -7.17 19.27 8.43
CA ALA A 379 -6.59 20.34 7.61
C ALA A 379 -6.85 21.75 8.20
N LYS A 380 -8.07 22.01 8.70
CA LYS A 380 -8.42 23.31 9.32
C LYS A 380 -7.68 23.53 10.63
N ILE A 381 -7.52 22.48 11.44
CA ILE A 381 -6.84 22.54 12.73
C ILE A 381 -5.34 22.78 12.51
N LEU A 382 -4.72 22.05 11.57
CA LEU A 382 -3.33 22.28 11.17
C LEU A 382 -3.09 23.72 10.72
N ARG A 383 -3.96 24.26 9.87
CA ARG A 383 -3.81 25.63 9.39
C ARG A 383 -3.89 26.63 10.54
N ALA A 384 -4.78 26.42 11.50
CA ALA A 384 -4.89 27.28 12.69
C ALA A 384 -3.70 27.15 13.64
N ALA A 385 -3.03 26.00 13.69
CA ALA A 385 -1.86 25.80 14.54
C ALA A 385 -0.57 26.45 13.99
N VAL A 386 -0.57 26.84 12.71
CA VAL A 386 0.58 27.45 12.02
C VAL A 386 0.45 28.98 11.89
N ILE A 387 -0.77 29.50 11.93
CA ILE A 387 -1.07 30.96 11.86
C ILE A 387 -1.17 31.55 13.28
#